data_05cc32062e5093ca93e2968fdba654df
#
_entry.id   05cc32062e5093ca93e2968fdba654df
#
_cell.length_a   1.000
_cell.length_b   1.000
_cell.length_c   1.000
_cell.angle_alpha   90.00
_cell.angle_beta   90.00
_cell.angle_gamma   90.00
#
_symmetry.space_group_name_H-M   'P 1'
#
loop_
_entity.id
_entity.type
_entity.pdbx_description
1 polymer ?
#
loop_
_entity_poly.entity_id
_entity_poly.type
_entity_poly.pdbx_seq_one_letter_code
_entity_poly.pdbx_strand_id
1 'polypeptide(L)'
;YNANIQYFKMIKNEFNNKVTSALSGGFDSRLMLAISKRVGIELQLYVYGSDTSKDVKIAKNVVKNENLSIDHVNRDKYSKINKIDYHDIVENNYYYLDCLCVTGIFDNGSDIDTRIRRTKKSLLHLNGGGGEIYRNFWELSDKKFSIKKFIKSKYDILDYSICTAEFNKTSFYLNFEEKIKKILSTSENVLNRIQIEKLYPLLRLKYWMGINNSINNKFSYSLTPFAEPNMFYTSLYIPLKFKNLGIFNANYVLHMIFRGCLYTNMS
;
A
#
# COMPACT_ATOMS: atom_id res chain seq x y z
N TYR A 1 -3.15 -1.69 -18.57
CA TYR A 1 -2.49 -0.48 -19.01
C TYR A 1 -3.50 0.67 -19.15
N ASN A 2 -4.47 0.57 -20.07
CA ASN A 2 -5.40 1.65 -20.37
C ASN A 2 -6.18 2.14 -19.14
N ALA A 3 -6.66 1.24 -18.29
CA ALA A 3 -7.37 1.60 -17.07
C ALA A 3 -6.52 2.49 -16.15
N ASN A 4 -5.24 2.15 -15.95
CA ASN A 4 -4.31 2.97 -15.16
C ASN A 4 -4.14 4.36 -15.78
N ILE A 5 -3.90 4.43 -17.08
CA ILE A 5 -3.73 5.72 -17.78
C ILE A 5 -4.99 6.59 -17.68
N GLN A 6 -6.17 6.02 -17.90
CA GLN A 6 -7.44 6.75 -17.79
C GLN A 6 -7.67 7.27 -16.37
N TYR A 7 -7.46 6.43 -15.35
CA TYR A 7 -7.65 6.81 -13.97
C TYR A 7 -6.70 7.94 -13.55
N PHE A 8 -5.42 7.86 -13.92
CA PHE A 8 -4.47 8.92 -13.62
C PHE A 8 -4.70 10.21 -14.42
N LYS A 9 -5.25 10.13 -15.63
CA LYS A 9 -5.72 11.33 -16.36
C LYS A 9 -6.86 12.02 -15.61
N MET A 10 -7.81 11.27 -15.04
CA MET A 10 -8.86 11.85 -14.20
C MET A 10 -8.25 12.53 -12.97
N ILE A 11 -7.31 11.89 -12.27
CA ILE A 11 -6.60 12.51 -11.16
C ILE A 11 -5.92 13.82 -11.58
N LYS A 12 -5.27 13.85 -12.74
CA LYS A 12 -4.64 15.06 -13.26
C LYS A 12 -5.64 16.19 -13.48
N ASN A 13 -6.78 15.88 -14.09
CA ASN A 13 -7.80 16.87 -14.38
C ASN A 13 -8.41 17.48 -13.11
N GLU A 14 -8.65 16.66 -12.07
CA GLU A 14 -9.31 17.11 -10.84
C GLU A 14 -8.34 17.80 -9.87
N PHE A 15 -7.10 17.32 -9.76
CA PHE A 15 -6.16 17.78 -8.75
C PHE A 15 -4.97 18.55 -9.31
N ASN A 16 -4.83 18.59 -10.64
CA ASN A 16 -3.68 19.20 -11.32
C ASN A 16 -2.36 18.65 -10.73
N ASN A 17 -1.39 19.50 -10.43
CA ASN A 17 -0.10 19.10 -9.83
C ASN A 17 -0.09 19.20 -8.28
N LYS A 18 -1.26 19.32 -7.66
CA LYS A 18 -1.38 19.31 -6.19
C LYS A 18 -1.48 17.89 -5.62
N VAL A 19 -0.58 17.02 -6.05
CA VAL A 19 -0.58 15.59 -5.74
C VAL A 19 0.73 15.21 -5.08
N THR A 20 0.67 14.54 -3.92
CA THR A 20 1.83 14.00 -3.23
C THR A 20 1.82 12.47 -3.25
N SER A 21 2.99 11.86 -3.27
CA SER A 21 3.14 10.41 -3.18
C SER A 21 4.46 10.02 -2.52
N ALA A 22 4.45 8.91 -1.79
CA ALA A 22 5.69 8.30 -1.32
C ALA A 22 6.47 7.70 -2.49
N LEU A 23 7.79 7.82 -2.45
CA LEU A 23 8.71 7.07 -3.29
C LEU A 23 9.64 6.24 -2.42
N SER A 24 9.62 4.93 -2.59
CA SER A 24 10.51 3.98 -1.91
C SER A 24 11.30 3.15 -2.92
N GLY A 25 12.12 2.22 -2.42
CA GLY A 25 12.76 1.21 -3.27
C GLY A 25 11.80 0.17 -3.86
N GLY A 26 10.54 0.15 -3.42
CA GLY A 26 9.52 -0.79 -3.89
C GLY A 26 9.04 -0.53 -5.32
N PHE A 27 8.63 -1.59 -6.02
CA PHE A 27 8.09 -1.48 -7.38
C PHE A 27 6.80 -0.65 -7.46
N ASP A 28 5.95 -0.74 -6.44
CA ASP A 28 4.62 -0.13 -6.46
C ASP A 28 4.71 1.40 -6.47
N SER A 29 5.57 1.99 -5.64
CA SER A 29 5.81 3.44 -5.61
C SER A 29 6.48 3.94 -6.90
N ARG A 30 7.39 3.14 -7.48
CA ARG A 30 8.01 3.46 -8.77
C ARG A 30 7.03 3.34 -9.93
N LEU A 31 6.10 2.38 -9.89
CA LEU A 31 5.03 2.27 -10.88
C LEU A 31 4.09 3.48 -10.78
N MET A 32 3.76 3.92 -9.56
CA MET A 32 2.99 5.13 -9.32
C MET A 32 3.65 6.36 -9.97
N LEU A 33 4.95 6.53 -9.73
CA LEU A 33 5.74 7.61 -10.33
C LEU A 33 5.75 7.51 -11.87
N ALA A 34 5.99 6.33 -12.43
CA ALA A 34 6.06 6.12 -13.87
C ALA A 34 4.73 6.43 -14.57
N ILE A 35 3.58 6.01 -14.00
CA ILE A 35 2.26 6.33 -14.53
C ILE A 35 1.99 7.83 -14.44
N SER A 36 2.29 8.45 -13.30
CA SER A 36 2.10 9.89 -13.07
C SER A 36 2.89 10.72 -14.11
N LYS A 37 4.17 10.42 -14.30
CA LYS A 37 4.99 11.05 -15.34
C LYS A 37 4.38 10.86 -16.73
N ARG A 38 3.91 9.65 -17.04
CA ARG A 38 3.31 9.32 -18.33
C ARG A 38 2.09 10.17 -18.68
N VAL A 39 1.29 10.54 -17.69
CA VAL A 39 0.11 11.41 -17.88
C VAL A 39 0.40 12.87 -17.61
N GLY A 40 1.63 13.22 -17.22
CA GLY A 40 2.07 14.59 -16.95
C GLY A 40 1.57 15.12 -15.60
N ILE A 41 1.52 14.28 -14.55
CA ILE A 41 1.36 14.72 -13.17
C ILE A 41 2.75 14.92 -12.56
N GLU A 42 3.00 16.11 -12.04
CA GLU A 42 4.20 16.43 -11.26
C GLU A 42 3.95 16.11 -9.79
N LEU A 43 4.47 14.95 -9.34
CA LEU A 43 4.31 14.51 -7.96
C LEU A 43 5.24 15.26 -7.01
N GLN A 44 4.69 15.70 -5.87
CA GLN A 44 5.47 16.08 -4.71
C GLN A 44 5.90 14.80 -3.99
N LEU A 45 7.16 14.41 -4.16
CA LEU A 45 7.67 13.14 -3.67
C LEU A 45 8.20 13.27 -2.24
N TYR A 46 8.01 12.23 -1.44
CA TYR A 46 8.64 12.11 -0.13
C TYR A 46 9.12 10.67 0.12
N VAL A 47 10.09 10.52 1.03
CA VAL A 47 10.57 9.22 1.51
C VAL A 47 10.87 9.28 3.01
N TYR A 48 10.54 8.21 3.72
CA TYR A 48 10.86 8.03 5.14
C TYR A 48 12.01 7.05 5.32
N GLY A 49 12.81 7.27 6.34
CA GLY A 49 13.81 6.32 6.80
C GLY A 49 15.14 6.99 7.11
N SER A 50 16.08 6.21 7.67
CA SER A 50 17.45 6.65 7.91
C SER A 50 18.20 6.86 6.60
N ASP A 51 19.27 7.63 6.64
CA ASP A 51 20.14 7.85 5.47
C ASP A 51 20.78 6.54 4.96
N THR A 52 20.90 5.53 5.82
CA THR A 52 21.44 4.21 5.48
C THR A 52 20.41 3.26 4.87
N SER A 53 19.12 3.56 4.99
CA SER A 53 18.02 2.73 4.47
C SER A 53 18.15 2.48 2.98
N LYS A 54 17.94 1.23 2.55
CA LYS A 54 17.92 0.86 1.12
C LYS A 54 16.85 1.63 0.34
N ASP A 55 15.67 1.79 0.94
CA ASP A 55 14.55 2.52 0.33
C ASP A 55 14.92 3.98 0.05
N VAL A 56 15.53 4.65 1.03
CA VAL A 56 15.98 6.05 0.88
C VAL A 56 17.06 6.18 -0.20
N LYS A 57 18.04 5.27 -0.20
CA LYS A 57 19.11 5.27 -1.23
C LYS A 57 18.55 5.09 -2.63
N ILE A 58 17.64 4.13 -2.81
CA ILE A 58 17.01 3.87 -4.12
C ILE A 58 16.14 5.06 -4.53
N ALA A 59 15.32 5.60 -3.64
CA ALA A 59 14.50 6.78 -3.94
C ALA A 59 15.34 7.98 -4.35
N LYS A 60 16.43 8.28 -3.62
CA LYS A 60 17.38 9.36 -3.97
C LYS A 60 18.02 9.13 -5.34
N ASN A 61 18.40 7.90 -5.67
CA ASN A 61 18.96 7.57 -6.99
C ASN A 61 17.92 7.78 -8.11
N VAL A 62 16.68 7.33 -7.90
CA VAL A 62 15.61 7.52 -8.88
C VAL A 62 15.40 9.00 -9.16
N VAL A 63 15.21 9.84 -8.13
CA VAL A 63 14.95 11.26 -8.34
C VAL A 63 16.14 11.98 -8.95
N LYS A 64 17.38 11.60 -8.62
CA LYS A 64 18.57 12.13 -9.25
C LYS A 64 18.60 11.84 -10.75
N ASN A 65 18.35 10.59 -11.15
CA ASN A 65 18.38 10.17 -12.56
C ASN A 65 17.23 10.77 -13.38
N GLU A 66 16.09 11.04 -12.72
CA GLU A 66 14.89 11.61 -13.34
C GLU A 66 14.79 13.13 -13.23
N ASN A 67 15.84 13.78 -12.68
CA ASN A 67 15.89 15.23 -12.41
C ASN A 67 14.69 15.75 -11.62
N LEU A 68 14.31 15.00 -10.55
CA LEU A 68 13.20 15.31 -9.65
C LEU A 68 13.72 15.70 -8.26
N SER A 69 12.85 16.29 -7.45
CA SER A 69 13.09 16.56 -6.03
C SER A 69 12.33 15.59 -5.14
N ILE A 70 12.83 15.37 -3.93
CA ILE A 70 12.18 14.51 -2.92
C ILE A 70 12.37 15.09 -1.52
N ASP A 71 11.30 15.13 -0.74
CA ASP A 71 11.37 15.45 0.69
C ASP A 71 11.77 14.20 1.48
N HIS A 72 12.97 14.23 2.07
CA HIS A 72 13.47 13.13 2.89
C HIS A 72 13.19 13.37 4.36
N VAL A 73 12.33 12.54 4.94
CA VAL A 73 12.01 12.55 6.37
C VAL A 73 12.89 11.52 7.09
N ASN A 74 14.02 11.98 7.64
CA ASN A 74 14.91 11.11 8.39
C ASN A 74 14.42 10.98 9.85
N ARG A 75 13.88 9.81 10.18
CA ARG A 75 13.31 9.54 11.52
C ARG A 75 14.35 9.45 12.63
N ASP A 76 15.59 9.14 12.30
CA ASP A 76 16.68 9.07 13.30
C ASP A 76 16.97 10.46 13.90
N LYS A 77 16.52 11.53 13.21
CA LYS A 77 16.69 12.93 13.65
C LYS A 77 15.54 13.43 14.51
N TYR A 78 14.49 12.64 14.71
CA TYR A 78 13.44 13.02 15.65
C TYR A 78 13.91 12.90 17.09
N SER A 79 13.58 13.89 17.91
CA SER A 79 13.79 13.81 19.34
C SER A 79 13.03 12.63 19.93
N LYS A 80 13.65 11.94 20.88
CA LYS A 80 12.95 10.92 21.65
C LYS A 80 11.83 11.58 22.43
N ILE A 81 10.67 10.94 22.46
CA ILE A 81 9.52 11.40 23.25
C ILE A 81 9.95 11.41 24.72
N ASN A 82 9.72 12.55 25.38
CA ASN A 82 9.94 12.67 26.81
C ASN A 82 8.91 11.77 27.55
N LYS A 83 9.35 11.15 28.63
CA LYS A 83 8.46 10.29 29.44
C LYS A 83 7.25 11.05 30.00
N ILE A 84 7.38 12.35 30.27
CA ILE A 84 6.30 13.19 30.79
C ILE A 84 5.21 13.36 29.74
N ASP A 85 5.61 13.59 28.47
CA ASP A 85 4.68 13.88 27.37
C ASP A 85 4.11 12.60 26.71
N TYR A 86 4.63 11.44 27.13
CA TYR A 86 4.36 10.17 26.48
C TYR A 86 2.87 9.79 26.51
N HIS A 87 2.24 9.96 27.67
CA HIS A 87 0.82 9.64 27.85
C HIS A 87 -0.05 10.46 26.91
N ASP A 88 0.13 11.76 26.89
CA ASP A 88 -0.67 12.69 26.09
C ASP A 88 -0.48 12.45 24.59
N ILE A 89 0.76 12.16 24.16
CA ILE A 89 1.06 11.83 22.77
C ILE A 89 0.37 10.54 22.36
N VAL A 90 0.40 9.49 23.20
CA VAL A 90 -0.24 8.21 22.93
C VAL A 90 -1.75 8.39 22.87
N GLU A 91 -2.35 9.08 23.82
CA GLU A 91 -3.78 9.33 23.88
C GLU A 91 -4.24 10.13 22.67
N ASN A 92 -3.60 11.22 22.33
CA ASN A 92 -3.89 12.03 21.16
C ASN A 92 -3.78 11.24 19.86
N ASN A 93 -2.71 10.48 19.67
CA ASN A 93 -2.55 9.62 18.50
C ASN A 93 -3.64 8.57 18.43
N TYR A 94 -4.00 7.96 19.55
CA TYR A 94 -5.02 6.92 19.62
C TYR A 94 -6.40 7.46 19.19
N TYR A 95 -6.82 8.58 19.76
CA TYR A 95 -8.07 9.25 19.37
C TYR A 95 -8.01 9.73 17.91
N TYR A 96 -6.89 10.30 17.50
CA TYR A 96 -6.74 10.79 16.13
C TYR A 96 -6.85 9.67 15.08
N LEU A 97 -6.38 8.49 15.42
CA LEU A 97 -6.44 7.29 14.57
C LEU A 97 -7.75 6.51 14.71
N ASP A 98 -8.79 7.07 15.34
CA ASP A 98 -10.06 6.41 15.64
C ASP A 98 -9.86 5.07 16.36
N CYS A 99 -8.90 4.99 17.27
CA CYS A 99 -8.48 3.78 17.97
C CYS A 99 -7.99 2.64 17.04
N LEU A 100 -7.72 2.93 15.77
CA LEU A 100 -7.31 1.95 14.74
C LEU A 100 -5.84 2.16 14.38
N CYS A 101 -4.94 1.76 15.26
CA CYS A 101 -3.49 1.91 15.04
C CYS A 101 -3.00 0.89 14.01
N VAL A 102 -2.84 1.31 12.76
CA VAL A 102 -2.44 0.44 11.64
C VAL A 102 -0.94 0.13 11.65
N THR A 103 -0.14 1.06 12.18
CA THR A 103 1.34 0.99 12.21
C THR A 103 1.93 1.00 13.62
N GLY A 104 1.07 0.93 14.63
CA GLY A 104 1.45 1.06 16.03
C GLY A 104 1.40 2.51 16.53
N ILE A 105 0.95 2.64 17.75
CA ILE A 105 0.73 3.93 18.44
C ILE A 105 2.05 4.69 18.69
N PHE A 106 3.15 3.95 18.74
CA PHE A 106 4.49 4.43 19.06
C PHE A 106 5.36 4.64 17.82
N ASP A 107 4.84 4.31 16.64
CA ASP A 107 5.58 4.49 15.41
C ASP A 107 5.43 5.93 14.91
N ASN A 108 6.53 6.58 14.62
CA ASN A 108 6.57 7.90 14.00
C ASN A 108 5.81 7.97 12.68
N GLY A 109 5.48 6.85 12.07
CA GLY A 109 4.59 6.79 10.91
C GLY A 109 3.13 7.04 11.23
N SER A 110 2.74 6.86 12.48
CA SER A 110 1.39 7.16 12.98
C SER A 110 1.24 8.61 13.39
N ASP A 111 2.32 9.35 13.52
CA ASP A 111 2.30 10.69 14.03
C ASP A 111 1.52 11.65 13.11
N ILE A 112 0.81 12.54 13.75
CA ILE A 112 0.00 13.57 13.11
C ILE A 112 0.89 14.52 12.30
N ASP A 113 2.05 14.88 12.82
CA ASP A 113 2.97 15.84 12.22
C ASP A 113 3.50 15.41 10.86
N THR A 114 3.89 14.16 10.71
CA THR A 114 4.33 13.66 9.40
C THR A 114 3.20 13.61 8.39
N ARG A 115 1.96 13.34 8.84
CA ARG A 115 0.77 13.37 7.97
C ARG A 115 0.46 14.79 7.51
N ILE A 116 0.48 15.75 8.40
CA ILE A 116 0.32 17.18 8.08
C ILE A 116 1.43 17.64 7.13
N ARG A 117 2.69 17.33 7.42
CA ARG A 117 3.84 17.74 6.61
C ARG A 117 3.72 17.31 5.15
N ARG A 118 3.41 16.04 4.91
CA ARG A 118 3.34 15.49 3.54
C ARG A 118 2.14 15.96 2.74
N THR A 119 1.09 16.48 3.42
CA THR A 119 -0.13 16.97 2.78
C THR A 119 -0.23 18.49 2.71
N LYS A 120 0.65 19.21 3.39
CA LYS A 120 0.59 20.67 3.54
C LYS A 120 0.52 21.44 2.21
N LYS A 121 1.15 20.93 1.15
CA LYS A 121 1.22 21.57 -0.17
C LYS A 121 0.40 20.84 -1.24
N SER A 122 -0.34 19.80 -0.87
CA SER A 122 -1.10 18.97 -1.81
C SER A 122 -2.58 18.92 -1.43
N LEU A 123 -3.43 18.66 -2.41
CA LEU A 123 -4.84 18.37 -2.22
C LEU A 123 -5.11 16.87 -2.16
N LEU A 124 -4.26 16.09 -2.84
CA LEU A 124 -4.39 14.65 -2.94
C LEU A 124 -3.10 13.94 -2.53
N HIS A 125 -3.23 12.96 -1.67
CA HIS A 125 -2.19 11.99 -1.35
C HIS A 125 -2.46 10.68 -2.08
N LEU A 126 -1.52 10.23 -2.93
CA LEU A 126 -1.56 8.92 -3.56
C LEU A 126 -0.79 7.90 -2.72
N ASN A 127 -1.48 6.83 -2.36
CA ASN A 127 -0.91 5.72 -1.64
C ASN A 127 -0.57 4.58 -2.62
N GLY A 128 0.69 4.17 -2.67
CA GLY A 128 1.18 3.08 -3.53
C GLY A 128 0.77 1.67 -3.07
N GLY A 129 0.08 1.55 -1.92
CA GLY A 129 -0.50 0.28 -1.48
C GLY A 129 -1.45 -0.28 -2.52
N GLY A 130 -1.62 -1.58 -2.52
CA GLY A 130 -2.45 -2.26 -3.52
C GLY A 130 -1.67 -2.75 -4.74
N GLY A 131 -0.47 -2.25 -5.01
CA GLY A 131 0.39 -2.76 -6.09
C GLY A 131 0.77 -4.24 -5.95
N GLU A 132 0.57 -4.80 -4.78
CA GLU A 132 0.67 -6.24 -4.50
C GLU A 132 -0.26 -7.09 -5.35
N ILE A 133 -1.32 -6.55 -5.93
CA ILE A 133 -2.18 -7.26 -6.89
C ILE A 133 -1.41 -7.77 -8.12
N TYR A 134 -0.31 -7.11 -8.45
CA TYR A 134 0.56 -7.48 -9.57
C TYR A 134 1.67 -8.47 -9.18
N ARG A 135 1.68 -8.91 -7.91
CA ARG A 135 2.66 -9.86 -7.36
C ARG A 135 1.97 -11.10 -6.80
N ASN A 136 2.74 -12.16 -6.60
CA ASN A 136 2.31 -13.31 -5.79
C ASN A 136 2.42 -12.94 -4.30
N PHE A 137 1.54 -12.05 -3.84
CA PHE A 137 1.59 -11.49 -2.47
C PHE A 137 1.59 -12.56 -1.38
N TRP A 138 0.79 -13.61 -1.58
CA TRP A 138 0.68 -14.68 -0.60
C TRP A 138 1.83 -15.68 -0.66
N GLU A 139 2.71 -15.59 -1.67
CA GLU A 139 3.83 -16.52 -1.89
C GLU A 139 3.38 -17.99 -1.92
N LEU A 140 2.21 -18.23 -2.46
CA LEU A 140 1.61 -19.55 -2.58
C LEU A 140 1.75 -20.06 -4.00
N SER A 141 1.92 -21.39 -4.14
CA SER A 141 1.93 -22.07 -5.44
C SER A 141 0.56 -22.03 -6.10
N ASP A 142 0.53 -22.34 -7.42
CA ASP A 142 -0.71 -22.40 -8.19
C ASP A 142 -1.43 -23.75 -7.95
N LYS A 143 -2.08 -23.83 -6.78
CA LYS A 143 -2.89 -24.99 -6.39
C LYS A 143 -4.04 -24.57 -5.50
N LYS A 144 -4.93 -25.48 -5.21
CA LYS A 144 -6.01 -25.29 -4.23
C LYS A 144 -5.47 -25.35 -2.79
N PHE A 145 -6.04 -24.55 -1.90
CA PHE A 145 -5.71 -24.52 -0.49
C PHE A 145 -6.98 -24.57 0.37
N SER A 146 -6.99 -25.38 1.42
CA SER A 146 -8.07 -25.26 2.41
C SER A 146 -7.96 -23.92 3.16
N ILE A 147 -9.12 -23.35 3.50
CA ILE A 147 -9.18 -22.07 4.25
C ILE A 147 -8.36 -22.18 5.55
N LYS A 148 -8.48 -23.29 6.27
CA LYS A 148 -7.69 -23.55 7.49
C LYS A 148 -6.19 -23.46 7.25
N LYS A 149 -5.67 -24.12 6.19
CA LYS A 149 -4.24 -24.04 5.85
C LYS A 149 -3.81 -22.62 5.46
N PHE A 150 -4.66 -21.91 4.72
CA PHE A 150 -4.40 -20.53 4.38
C PHE A 150 -4.30 -19.63 5.63
N ILE A 151 -5.28 -19.70 6.52
CA ILE A 151 -5.28 -18.92 7.77
C ILE A 151 -4.04 -19.28 8.59
N LYS A 152 -3.77 -20.57 8.81
CA LYS A 152 -2.61 -21.01 9.57
C LYS A 152 -1.29 -20.52 8.98
N SER A 153 -1.15 -20.50 7.65
CA SER A 153 0.11 -20.09 7.02
C SER A 153 0.32 -18.57 6.96
N LYS A 154 -0.75 -17.76 7.01
CA LYS A 154 -0.67 -16.31 6.77
C LYS A 154 -1.10 -15.45 7.96
N TYR A 155 -1.83 -16.00 8.91
CA TYR A 155 -2.41 -15.26 10.03
C TYR A 155 -2.17 -15.91 11.41
N ASP A 156 -1.59 -17.12 11.47
CA ASP A 156 -1.23 -17.78 12.75
C ASP A 156 0.16 -17.29 13.23
N ILE A 157 0.27 -15.99 13.40
CA ILE A 157 1.50 -15.32 13.86
C ILE A 157 1.37 -14.81 15.30
N LEU A 158 0.21 -15.02 15.92
CA LEU A 158 -0.05 -14.56 17.28
C LEU A 158 0.61 -15.48 18.29
N ASP A 159 1.29 -14.90 19.26
CA ASP A 159 1.68 -15.60 20.46
C ASP A 159 0.45 -15.70 21.37
N TYR A 160 -0.13 -16.89 21.46
CA TYR A 160 -1.34 -17.10 22.25
C TYR A 160 -1.08 -17.05 23.76
N SER A 161 0.17 -17.08 24.19
CA SER A 161 0.52 -16.96 25.62
C SER A 161 0.22 -15.57 26.17
N ILE A 162 0.14 -14.56 25.32
CA ILE A 162 -0.19 -13.17 25.69
C ILE A 162 -1.69 -12.87 25.64
N CYS A 163 -2.51 -13.82 25.21
CA CYS A 163 -3.95 -13.64 25.17
C CYS A 163 -4.57 -13.78 26.58
N THR A 164 -5.68 -13.09 26.79
CA THR A 164 -6.46 -13.22 28.02
C THR A 164 -7.12 -14.59 28.11
N ALA A 165 -7.58 -14.97 29.31
CA ALA A 165 -8.24 -16.25 29.54
C ALA A 165 -9.54 -16.43 28.73
N GLU A 166 -10.19 -15.33 28.33
CA GLU A 166 -11.41 -15.33 27.53
C GLU A 166 -11.14 -15.63 26.04
N PHE A 167 -9.89 -15.54 25.59
CA PHE A 167 -9.55 -15.79 24.19
C PHE A 167 -9.70 -17.27 23.86
N ASN A 168 -10.63 -17.57 22.96
CA ASN A 168 -10.85 -18.92 22.45
C ASN A 168 -10.28 -19.07 21.04
N LYS A 169 -9.15 -19.76 20.93
CA LYS A 169 -8.44 -19.99 19.66
C LYS A 169 -9.32 -20.69 18.62
N THR A 170 -10.10 -21.69 19.03
CA THR A 170 -10.97 -22.45 18.12
C THR A 170 -12.06 -21.53 17.54
N SER A 171 -12.73 -20.77 18.39
CA SER A 171 -13.74 -19.80 17.96
C SER A 171 -13.15 -18.72 17.05
N PHE A 172 -11.94 -18.24 17.33
CA PHE A 172 -11.23 -17.29 16.47
C PHE A 172 -11.05 -17.84 15.04
N TYR A 173 -10.56 -19.08 14.90
CA TYR A 173 -10.37 -19.68 13.59
C TYR A 173 -11.69 -19.93 12.85
N LEU A 174 -12.71 -20.44 13.54
CA LEU A 174 -14.04 -20.66 12.94
C LEU A 174 -14.62 -19.35 12.44
N ASN A 175 -14.60 -18.30 13.24
CA ASN A 175 -15.09 -16.98 12.85
C ASN A 175 -14.32 -16.41 11.66
N PHE A 176 -13.01 -16.66 11.60
CA PHE A 176 -12.19 -16.19 10.48
C PHE A 176 -12.50 -16.98 9.19
N GLU A 177 -12.69 -18.30 9.28
CA GLU A 177 -13.13 -19.13 8.15
C GLU A 177 -14.46 -18.62 7.58
N GLU A 178 -15.45 -18.39 8.45
CA GLU A 178 -16.76 -17.87 8.03
C GLU A 178 -16.65 -16.46 7.43
N LYS A 179 -15.80 -15.61 7.98
CA LYS A 179 -15.52 -14.29 7.39
C LYS A 179 -14.94 -14.41 5.97
N ILE A 180 -14.00 -15.32 5.74
CA ILE A 180 -13.43 -15.57 4.41
C ILE A 180 -14.50 -16.07 3.44
N LYS A 181 -15.32 -17.03 3.86
CA LYS A 181 -16.43 -17.56 3.04
C LYS A 181 -17.40 -16.46 2.65
N LYS A 182 -17.79 -15.63 3.62
CA LYS A 182 -18.69 -14.48 3.40
C LYS A 182 -18.10 -13.47 2.39
N ILE A 183 -16.82 -13.12 2.55
CA ILE A 183 -16.11 -12.17 1.67
C ILE A 183 -16.04 -12.70 0.23
N LEU A 184 -15.81 -13.99 0.07
CA LEU A 184 -15.68 -14.62 -1.24
C LEU A 184 -17.03 -15.11 -1.82
N SER A 185 -18.12 -14.97 -1.06
CA SER A 185 -19.46 -15.49 -1.41
C SER A 185 -19.40 -16.98 -1.79
N THR A 186 -18.76 -17.80 -0.95
CA THR A 186 -18.58 -19.24 -1.17
C THR A 186 -18.93 -20.05 0.07
N SER A 187 -19.44 -21.27 -0.15
CA SER A 187 -19.62 -22.29 0.91
C SER A 187 -18.45 -23.27 0.99
N GLU A 188 -17.53 -23.21 0.03
CA GLU A 188 -16.41 -24.13 -0.09
C GLU A 188 -15.38 -23.97 1.04
N ASN A 189 -14.84 -25.09 1.51
CA ASN A 189 -13.71 -25.11 2.46
C ASN A 189 -12.34 -25.07 1.77
N VAL A 190 -12.32 -25.18 0.45
CA VAL A 190 -11.10 -25.21 -0.37
C VAL A 190 -11.19 -24.13 -1.44
N LEU A 191 -10.22 -23.23 -1.43
CA LEU A 191 -10.14 -22.10 -2.34
C LEU A 191 -9.25 -22.42 -3.53
N ASN A 192 -9.66 -22.00 -4.71
CA ASN A 192 -8.80 -21.96 -5.88
C ASN A 192 -7.89 -20.70 -5.88
N ARG A 193 -6.97 -20.65 -6.84
CA ARG A 193 -6.00 -19.55 -6.92
C ARG A 193 -6.65 -18.17 -7.01
N ILE A 194 -7.67 -18.01 -7.84
CA ILE A 194 -8.35 -16.72 -8.02
C ILE A 194 -9.02 -16.27 -6.72
N GLN A 195 -9.67 -17.20 -6.00
CA GLN A 195 -10.28 -16.90 -4.70
C GLN A 195 -9.23 -16.46 -3.67
N ILE A 196 -8.06 -17.11 -3.66
CA ILE A 196 -6.94 -16.72 -2.78
C ILE A 196 -6.43 -15.31 -3.12
N GLU A 197 -6.26 -15.00 -4.40
CA GLU A 197 -5.83 -13.65 -4.80
C GLU A 197 -6.86 -12.57 -4.44
N LYS A 198 -8.15 -12.86 -4.54
CA LYS A 198 -9.22 -11.97 -4.11
C LYS A 198 -9.17 -11.62 -2.62
N LEU A 199 -8.57 -12.46 -1.77
CA LEU A 199 -8.43 -12.16 -0.34
C LEU A 199 -7.49 -10.98 -0.07
N TYR A 200 -6.55 -10.68 -0.96
CA TYR A 200 -5.71 -9.52 -0.76
C TYR A 200 -6.53 -8.21 -0.78
N PRO A 201 -7.23 -7.82 -1.85
CA PRO A 201 -7.99 -6.57 -1.88
C PRO A 201 -9.24 -6.59 -0.99
N LEU A 202 -9.95 -7.71 -0.93
CA LEU A 202 -11.24 -7.77 -0.22
C LEU A 202 -11.10 -7.91 1.31
N LEU A 203 -9.97 -8.45 1.78
CA LEU A 203 -9.69 -8.62 3.20
C LEU A 203 -8.51 -7.74 3.64
N ARG A 204 -7.30 -8.02 3.16
CA ARG A 204 -6.07 -7.37 3.62
C ARG A 204 -6.07 -5.87 3.34
N LEU A 205 -6.26 -5.49 2.09
CA LEU A 205 -6.18 -4.11 1.64
C LEU A 205 -7.27 -3.24 2.27
N LYS A 206 -8.49 -3.78 2.37
CA LYS A 206 -9.63 -3.09 2.98
C LYS A 206 -9.33 -2.65 4.42
N TYR A 207 -8.80 -3.55 5.24
CA TYR A 207 -8.55 -3.27 6.66
C TYR A 207 -7.21 -2.57 6.93
N TRP A 208 -6.34 -2.50 5.96
CA TRP A 208 -5.08 -1.78 6.08
C TRP A 208 -5.13 -0.44 5.36
N MET A 209 -5.14 -0.44 4.02
CA MET A 209 -5.10 0.79 3.24
C MET A 209 -6.38 1.60 3.36
N GLY A 210 -7.54 0.94 3.46
CA GLY A 210 -8.82 1.60 3.67
C GLY A 210 -8.82 2.43 4.96
N ILE A 211 -8.37 1.85 6.07
CA ILE A 211 -8.23 2.57 7.35
C ILE A 211 -7.20 3.70 7.22
N ASN A 212 -6.04 3.43 6.62
CA ASN A 212 -5.01 4.45 6.44
C ASN A 212 -5.49 5.62 5.57
N ASN A 213 -6.26 5.35 4.51
CA ASN A 213 -6.86 6.41 3.70
C ASN A 213 -7.90 7.20 4.50
N SER A 214 -8.75 6.54 5.30
CA SER A 214 -9.72 7.22 6.17
C SER A 214 -9.04 8.18 7.13
N ILE A 215 -7.92 7.78 7.73
CA ILE A 215 -7.12 8.65 8.60
C ILE A 215 -6.50 9.81 7.79
N ASN A 216 -5.92 9.53 6.63
CA ASN A 216 -5.32 10.56 5.80
C ASN A 216 -6.35 11.59 5.30
N ASN A 217 -7.59 11.18 5.06
CA ASN A 217 -8.67 12.08 4.64
C ASN A 217 -9.03 13.16 5.70
N LYS A 218 -8.52 13.04 6.92
CA LYS A 218 -8.58 14.12 7.93
C LYS A 218 -7.67 15.31 7.57
N PHE A 219 -6.71 15.14 6.65
CA PHE A 219 -5.71 16.15 6.27
C PHE A 219 -5.79 16.57 4.81
N SER A 220 -5.98 15.61 3.91
CA SER A 220 -6.13 15.82 2.48
C SER A 220 -6.83 14.61 1.87
N TYR A 221 -7.38 14.74 0.67
CA TYR A 221 -7.90 13.57 -0.04
C TYR A 221 -6.81 12.50 -0.16
N SER A 222 -7.18 11.24 0.03
CA SER A 222 -6.25 10.11 -0.05
C SER A 222 -6.85 8.99 -0.91
N LEU A 223 -6.11 8.56 -1.93
CA LEU A 223 -6.50 7.49 -2.84
C LEU A 223 -5.43 6.40 -2.89
N THR A 224 -5.89 5.18 -3.11
CA THR A 224 -5.04 4.01 -3.40
C THR A 224 -5.39 3.51 -4.79
N PRO A 225 -4.77 4.05 -5.87
CA PRO A 225 -5.16 3.76 -7.25
C PRO A 225 -5.19 2.28 -7.60
N PHE A 226 -4.23 1.49 -7.08
CA PHE A 226 -4.18 0.05 -7.37
C PHE A 226 -5.26 -0.78 -6.64
N ALA A 227 -6.04 -0.14 -5.74
CA ALA A 227 -7.21 -0.76 -5.11
C ALA A 227 -8.49 -0.62 -5.94
N GLU A 228 -8.45 0.16 -7.02
CA GLU A 228 -9.60 0.34 -7.89
C GLU A 228 -10.05 -0.99 -8.52
N PRO A 229 -11.37 -1.25 -8.57
CA PRO A 229 -11.90 -2.52 -9.07
C PRO A 229 -11.37 -2.90 -10.45
N ASN A 230 -11.30 -1.96 -11.38
CA ASN A 230 -10.80 -2.21 -12.74
C ASN A 230 -9.33 -2.63 -12.77
N MET A 231 -8.50 -2.11 -11.84
CA MET A 231 -7.11 -2.51 -11.71
C MET A 231 -7.00 -3.92 -11.13
N PHE A 232 -7.74 -4.16 -10.06
CA PHE A 232 -7.74 -5.42 -9.36
C PHE A 232 -8.27 -6.57 -10.23
N TYR A 233 -9.46 -6.43 -10.82
CA TYR A 233 -10.05 -7.54 -11.60
C TYR A 233 -9.18 -7.90 -12.80
N THR A 234 -8.57 -6.91 -13.48
CA THR A 234 -7.64 -7.18 -14.58
C THR A 234 -6.37 -7.91 -14.12
N SER A 235 -5.92 -7.67 -12.88
CA SER A 235 -4.72 -8.33 -12.33
C SER A 235 -4.91 -9.83 -12.12
N LEU A 236 -6.15 -10.31 -11.94
CA LEU A 236 -6.46 -11.73 -11.76
C LEU A 236 -6.14 -12.57 -12.99
N TYR A 237 -6.11 -11.96 -14.18
CA TYR A 237 -5.76 -12.62 -15.44
C TYR A 237 -4.25 -12.71 -15.69
N ILE A 238 -3.42 -12.12 -14.85
CA ILE A 238 -1.96 -12.21 -14.97
C ILE A 238 -1.52 -13.59 -14.50
N PRO A 239 -0.89 -14.42 -15.36
CA PRO A 239 -0.38 -15.74 -14.96
C PRO A 239 0.60 -15.64 -13.78
N LEU A 240 0.49 -16.55 -12.84
CA LEU A 240 1.27 -16.56 -11.61
C LEU A 240 2.79 -16.49 -11.84
N LYS A 241 3.29 -17.13 -12.90
CA LYS A 241 4.70 -17.10 -13.27
C LYS A 241 5.26 -15.69 -13.47
N PHE A 242 4.43 -14.73 -13.93
CA PHE A 242 4.83 -13.34 -14.08
C PHE A 242 4.66 -12.52 -12.78
N LYS A 243 3.80 -12.99 -11.86
CA LYS A 243 3.65 -12.36 -10.54
C LYS A 243 4.78 -12.73 -9.57
N ASN A 244 5.44 -13.87 -9.80
CA ASN A 244 6.55 -14.31 -8.98
C ASN A 244 7.74 -13.35 -9.13
N LEU A 245 8.48 -13.15 -8.04
CA LEU A 245 9.68 -12.30 -7.97
C LEU A 245 9.47 -10.84 -8.46
N GLY A 246 8.22 -10.39 -8.59
CA GLY A 246 7.91 -9.04 -9.06
C GLY A 246 8.20 -8.80 -10.55
N ILE A 247 8.33 -9.85 -11.36
CA ILE A 247 8.67 -9.76 -12.79
C ILE A 247 7.67 -8.88 -13.54
N PHE A 248 6.37 -9.07 -13.26
CA PHE A 248 5.34 -8.24 -13.91
C PHE A 248 5.49 -6.77 -13.55
N ASN A 249 5.66 -6.44 -12.27
CA ASN A 249 5.83 -5.05 -11.84
C ASN A 249 7.05 -4.39 -12.47
N ALA A 250 8.19 -5.10 -12.51
CA ALA A 250 9.40 -4.59 -13.13
C ALA A 250 9.18 -4.27 -14.61
N ASN A 251 8.63 -5.22 -15.37
CA ASN A 251 8.32 -5.04 -16.79
C ASN A 251 7.26 -3.94 -17.00
N TYR A 252 6.31 -3.82 -16.11
CA TYR A 252 5.27 -2.79 -16.22
C TYR A 252 5.84 -1.38 -16.00
N VAL A 253 6.73 -1.21 -15.02
CA VAL A 253 7.47 0.06 -14.83
C VAL A 253 8.26 0.41 -16.08
N LEU A 254 9.04 -0.54 -16.61
CA LEU A 254 9.80 -0.35 -17.85
C LEU A 254 8.91 0.04 -19.03
N HIS A 255 7.79 -0.65 -19.21
CA HIS A 255 6.84 -0.35 -20.28
C HIS A 255 6.24 1.06 -20.17
N MET A 256 5.96 1.52 -18.95
CA MET A 256 5.49 2.88 -18.71
C MET A 256 6.54 3.94 -19.08
N ILE A 257 7.81 3.67 -18.81
CA ILE A 257 8.93 4.56 -19.10
C ILE A 257 9.22 4.58 -20.62
N PHE A 258 9.43 3.42 -21.24
CA PHE A 258 9.89 3.33 -22.64
C PHE A 258 8.84 3.73 -23.68
N ARG A 259 7.55 3.45 -23.47
CA ARG A 259 6.50 3.99 -24.38
C ARG A 259 6.40 5.51 -24.33
N GLY A 260 6.94 6.16 -23.28
CA GLY A 260 7.11 7.62 -23.23
C GLY A 260 8.05 8.14 -24.29
N CYS A 261 9.16 7.46 -24.52
CA CYS A 261 10.18 7.86 -25.48
C CYS A 261 9.79 7.60 -26.94
N LEU A 262 8.93 6.60 -27.21
CA LEU A 262 8.58 6.23 -28.58
C LEU A 262 7.53 7.15 -29.22
N TYR A 263 6.73 7.89 -28.42
CA TYR A 263 5.71 8.80 -28.97
C TYR A 263 6.16 10.25 -29.08
N THR A 264 7.27 10.64 -28.50
CA THR A 264 7.85 11.98 -28.67
C THR A 264 8.61 12.15 -29.99
N ASN A 265 8.86 11.06 -30.72
CA ASN A 265 9.54 11.09 -32.02
C ASN A 265 8.60 10.86 -33.23
N MET A 266 7.29 10.91 -33.03
CA MET A 266 6.27 10.76 -34.08
C MET A 266 5.28 11.95 -34.18
N SER A 267 5.66 13.13 -33.68
CA SER A 267 4.89 14.36 -33.88
C SER A 267 5.72 15.40 -34.60
#